data_3a4ebcfeb5205067f0ef798e36a716f6
#
_entry.id   3a4ebcfeb5205067f0ef798e36a716f6
#
_cell.length_a   1.000
_cell.length_b   1.000
_cell.length_c   1.000
_cell.angle_alpha   90.00
_cell.angle_beta   90.00
_cell.angle_gamma   90.00
#
_symmetry.space_group_name_H-M   'P 1'
#
loop_
_entity.id
_entity.type
_entity.pdbx_description
1 polymer ?
#
loop_
_entity_poly.entity_id
_entity_poly.type
_entity_poly.pdbx_seq_one_letter_code
_entity_poly.pdbx_strand_id
1 'polypeptide(L)'
;MQAQGREEETGQAKITPAYNLPSRYVIHTVGPIVGQKLTAQDEALLCSCYRSCMRCAAEQGLTSIAFCCISTGEFHFPNQRAGELAVQTVKACQREFAQDMNVVFNVYKDIDMDIYIELLRE
;
A
#
# COMPACT_ATOMS: atom_id res chain seq x y z
N MET A 1 20.61 -4.61 -2.89
CA MET A 1 20.70 -4.71 -2.10
C MET A 1 20.73 -4.06 -1.25
N GLN A 2 20.31 -4.16 -1.02
CA GLN A 2 20.33 -3.76 -0.19
C GLN A 2 21.04 -3.50 0.79
N ALA A 3 20.93 -2.53 0.63
CA ALA A 3 21.90 -1.92 1.44
C ALA A 3 22.16 -2.67 2.69
N GLN A 4 21.17 -3.17 3.29
CA GLN A 4 21.33 -4.04 4.44
C GLN A 4 21.53 -5.48 4.03
N GLY A 5 21.51 -5.75 2.74
CA GLY A 5 21.72 -7.09 2.24
C GLY A 5 20.60 -8.05 2.58
N ARG A 6 19.41 -7.54 2.85
CA ARG A 6 18.25 -8.39 3.14
C ARG A 6 16.98 -7.69 2.73
N GLU A 7 15.94 -8.50 2.55
CA GLU A 7 14.63 -7.99 2.15
C GLU A 7 13.89 -7.40 3.33
N GLU A 8 12.97 -6.50 3.02
CA GLU A 8 12.07 -5.98 4.04
C GLU A 8 11.14 -7.08 4.51
N GLU A 9 10.79 -7.02 5.79
CA GLU A 9 9.82 -7.96 6.33
C GLU A 9 8.42 -7.62 5.84
N THR A 10 7.59 -8.65 5.71
CA THR A 10 6.20 -8.47 5.28
C THR A 10 5.49 -7.47 6.20
N GLY A 11 4.79 -6.53 5.60
CA GLY A 11 4.04 -5.52 6.35
C GLY A 11 4.84 -4.31 6.76
N GLN A 12 6.15 -4.31 6.54
CA GLN A 12 7.02 -3.19 6.83
C GLN A 12 7.22 -2.32 5.59
N ALA A 13 7.77 -1.14 5.78
CA ALA A 13 8.03 -0.24 4.66
C ALA A 13 9.40 0.41 4.84
N LYS A 14 10.03 0.73 3.72
CA LYS A 14 11.32 1.39 3.69
C LYS A 14 11.28 2.46 2.61
N ILE A 15 11.77 3.65 2.93
CA ILE A 15 11.76 4.77 1.99
C ILE A 15 13.16 5.04 1.48
N THR A 16 13.29 5.28 0.19
CA THR A 16 14.56 5.63 -0.45
C THR A 16 14.34 6.78 -1.41
N PRO A 17 15.40 7.57 -1.71
CA PRO A 17 15.27 8.61 -2.73
C PRO A 17 14.98 7.99 -4.09
N ALA A 18 14.28 8.71 -4.93
CA ALA A 18 13.84 8.20 -6.23
C ALA A 18 14.76 8.64 -7.37
N TYR A 19 15.98 8.83 -7.11
CA TYR A 19 17.07 9.27 -8.00
C TYR A 19 16.65 9.77 -9.39
N ASN A 20 16.27 8.88 -10.31
CA ASN A 20 15.98 9.23 -11.70
C ASN A 20 14.50 9.17 -12.04
N LEU A 21 13.64 9.04 -11.04
CA LEU A 21 12.20 8.99 -11.25
C LEU A 21 11.59 10.37 -11.02
N PRO A 22 10.39 10.63 -11.56
CA PRO A 22 9.75 11.94 -11.35
C PRO A 22 9.27 12.18 -9.92
N SER A 23 9.17 11.16 -9.09
CA SER A 23 8.82 11.37 -7.68
C SER A 23 10.08 11.59 -6.85
N ARG A 24 9.91 12.14 -5.63
CA ARG A 24 11.07 12.43 -4.77
C ARG A 24 11.56 11.19 -4.03
N TYR A 25 10.67 10.26 -3.73
CA TYR A 25 11.00 9.06 -2.95
C TYR A 25 10.27 7.85 -3.49
N VAL A 26 10.82 6.69 -3.22
CA VAL A 26 10.16 5.41 -3.47
C VAL A 26 10.00 4.73 -2.11
N ILE A 27 8.82 4.21 -1.83
CA ILE A 27 8.56 3.47 -0.61
C ILE A 27 8.40 1.99 -0.99
N HIS A 28 9.21 1.16 -0.35
CA HIS A 28 9.23 -0.29 -0.60
C HIS A 28 8.49 -1.00 0.52
N THR A 29 7.61 -1.89 0.15
CA THR A 29 6.91 -2.72 1.13
C THR A 29 6.70 -4.11 0.54
N VAL A 30 6.52 -5.08 1.41
CA VAL A 30 6.32 -6.48 1.00
C VAL A 30 4.95 -6.92 1.54
N GLY A 31 4.03 -7.21 0.62
CA GLY A 31 2.71 -7.69 0.98
C GLY A 31 2.72 -9.17 1.29
N PRO A 32 1.68 -9.67 1.95
CA PRO A 32 1.58 -11.09 2.25
C PRO A 32 1.29 -11.92 1.00
N ILE A 33 1.82 -13.13 0.97
CA ILE A 33 1.51 -14.11 -0.08
C ILE A 33 0.39 -14.99 0.46
N VAL A 34 -0.75 -14.99 -0.25
CA VAL A 34 -1.91 -15.75 0.19
C VAL A 34 -1.78 -17.18 -0.30
N GLY A 35 -1.98 -18.13 0.62
CA GLY A 35 -1.97 -19.55 0.27
C GLY A 35 -3.30 -19.99 -0.29
N GLN A 36 -3.76 -21.17 0.14
CA GLN A 36 -5.02 -21.71 -0.36
C GLN A 36 -6.24 -20.94 0.14
N LYS A 37 -6.13 -20.34 1.31
CA LYS A 37 -7.21 -19.57 1.91
C LYS A 37 -6.68 -18.26 2.44
N LEU A 38 -7.48 -17.22 2.29
CA LEU A 38 -7.18 -15.93 2.90
C LEU A 38 -7.37 -16.05 4.41
N THR A 39 -6.39 -15.60 5.17
CA THR A 39 -6.44 -15.67 6.63
C THR A 39 -6.52 -14.28 7.24
N ALA A 40 -6.91 -14.21 8.53
CA ALA A 40 -6.91 -12.94 9.25
C ALA A 40 -5.49 -12.37 9.33
N GLN A 41 -4.48 -13.22 9.41
CA GLN A 41 -3.09 -12.80 9.42
C GLN A 41 -2.74 -12.11 8.09
N ASP A 42 -3.17 -12.68 6.96
CA ASP A 42 -2.94 -12.06 5.66
C ASP A 42 -3.55 -10.68 5.58
N GLU A 43 -4.78 -10.54 6.09
CA GLU A 43 -5.45 -9.24 6.08
C GLU A 43 -4.73 -8.22 6.95
N ALA A 44 -4.30 -8.64 8.14
CA ALA A 44 -3.56 -7.76 9.04
C ALA A 44 -2.25 -7.31 8.43
N LEU A 45 -1.55 -8.21 7.74
CA LEU A 45 -0.28 -7.87 7.10
C LEU A 45 -0.48 -6.91 5.93
N LEU A 46 -1.55 -7.07 5.16
CA LEU A 46 -1.83 -6.12 4.08
C LEU A 46 -2.12 -4.73 4.63
N CYS A 47 -2.94 -4.65 5.67
CA CYS A 47 -3.21 -3.37 6.33
C CYS A 47 -1.93 -2.75 6.85
N SER A 48 -1.03 -3.56 7.40
CA SER A 48 0.26 -3.10 7.90
C SER A 48 1.10 -2.49 6.78
N CYS A 49 1.04 -3.06 5.56
CA CYS A 49 1.74 -2.50 4.42
C CYS A 49 1.30 -1.08 4.14
N TYR A 50 0.00 -0.86 4.04
CA TYR A 50 -0.53 0.47 3.74
C TYR A 50 -0.24 1.44 4.88
N ARG A 51 -0.41 1.00 6.11
CA ARG A 51 -0.16 1.85 7.27
C ARG A 51 1.31 2.24 7.35
N SER A 52 2.22 1.29 7.14
CA SER A 52 3.65 1.57 7.19
C SER A 52 4.06 2.54 6.09
N CYS A 53 3.52 2.39 4.89
CA CYS A 53 3.81 3.31 3.79
C CYS A 53 3.30 4.72 4.09
N MET A 54 2.08 4.83 4.61
CA MET A 54 1.51 6.12 4.97
C MET A 54 2.34 6.80 6.05
N ARG A 55 2.78 6.02 7.04
CA ARG A 55 3.61 6.56 8.13
C ARG A 55 4.96 7.04 7.61
N CYS A 56 5.62 6.25 6.74
CA CYS A 56 6.88 6.67 6.15
C CYS A 56 6.72 7.99 5.40
N ALA A 57 5.68 8.12 4.61
CA ALA A 57 5.43 9.35 3.86
C ALA A 57 5.18 10.52 4.79
N ALA A 58 4.38 10.32 5.83
CA ALA A 58 4.05 11.38 6.78
C ALA A 58 5.28 11.82 7.55
N GLU A 59 6.14 10.90 7.95
CA GLU A 59 7.35 11.23 8.69
C GLU A 59 8.33 12.04 7.85
N GLN A 60 8.29 11.87 6.53
CA GLN A 60 9.11 12.66 5.61
C GLN A 60 8.46 13.98 5.22
N GLY A 61 7.29 14.28 5.76
CA GLY A 61 6.59 15.51 5.43
C GLY A 61 6.01 15.54 4.04
N LEU A 62 5.78 14.39 3.44
CA LEU A 62 5.24 14.33 2.09
C LEU A 62 3.74 14.59 2.09
N THR A 63 3.25 15.21 1.02
CA THR A 63 1.85 15.58 0.91
C THR A 63 1.08 14.74 -0.10
N SER A 64 1.74 13.80 -0.75
CA SER A 64 1.07 12.92 -1.70
C SER A 64 1.79 11.58 -1.76
N ILE A 65 1.03 10.54 -2.05
CA ILE A 65 1.55 9.19 -2.20
C ILE A 65 0.70 8.45 -3.23
N ALA A 66 1.35 7.66 -4.07
CA ALA A 66 0.66 6.83 -5.04
C ALA A 66 0.95 5.37 -4.74
N PHE A 67 -0.10 4.56 -4.67
CA PHE A 67 0.01 3.14 -4.39
C PHE A 67 -0.28 2.32 -5.64
N CYS A 68 0.48 1.22 -5.81
CA CYS A 68 0.05 0.12 -6.66
C CYS A 68 -0.81 -0.82 -5.83
N CYS A 69 -1.49 -1.75 -6.50
CA CYS A 69 -2.25 -2.78 -5.78
C CYS A 69 -1.28 -3.75 -5.13
N ILE A 70 -1.30 -3.83 -3.81
CA ILE A 70 -0.38 -4.67 -3.05
C ILE A 70 -0.97 -6.07 -2.93
N SER A 71 -0.15 -7.09 -3.17
CA SER A 71 -0.46 -8.51 -2.98
C SER A 71 -1.50 -9.11 -3.92
N THR A 72 -2.13 -8.33 -4.78
CA THR A 72 -2.96 -8.91 -5.82
C THR A 72 -2.05 -9.41 -6.94
N GLY A 73 -2.56 -10.15 -7.90
CA GLY A 73 -1.72 -10.72 -8.94
C GLY A 73 -0.95 -11.93 -8.42
N GLU A 74 0.38 -11.88 -8.45
CA GLU A 74 1.20 -13.05 -8.11
C GLU A 74 1.07 -13.47 -6.65
N PHE A 75 0.75 -12.56 -5.76
CA PHE A 75 0.61 -12.91 -4.34
C PHE A 75 -0.79 -13.40 -4.01
N HIS A 76 -1.71 -13.38 -4.96
CA HIS A 76 -3.02 -14.05 -4.89
C HIS A 76 -3.98 -13.50 -3.84
N PHE A 77 -3.77 -12.28 -3.38
CA PHE A 77 -4.74 -11.66 -2.48
C PHE A 77 -6.01 -11.33 -3.28
N PRO A 78 -7.21 -11.72 -2.80
CA PRO A 78 -8.44 -11.42 -3.55
C PRO A 78 -8.61 -9.92 -3.77
N ASN A 79 -8.89 -9.53 -5.02
CA ASN A 79 -8.89 -8.12 -5.41
C ASN A 79 -9.90 -7.28 -4.63
N GLN A 80 -11.12 -7.78 -4.47
CA GLN A 80 -12.15 -7.02 -3.76
C GLN A 80 -11.76 -6.77 -2.30
N ARG A 81 -11.31 -7.82 -1.61
CA ARG A 81 -10.94 -7.68 -0.21
C ARG A 81 -9.69 -6.81 -0.05
N ALA A 82 -8.72 -6.97 -0.97
CA ALA A 82 -7.53 -6.13 -0.93
C ALA A 82 -7.89 -4.66 -1.07
N GLY A 83 -8.80 -4.34 -1.99
CA GLY A 83 -9.25 -2.96 -2.17
C GLY A 83 -9.95 -2.42 -0.93
N GLU A 84 -10.82 -3.22 -0.33
CA GLU A 84 -11.52 -2.81 0.89
C GLU A 84 -10.54 -2.47 2.01
N LEU A 85 -9.57 -3.35 2.23
CA LEU A 85 -8.59 -3.14 3.29
C LEU A 85 -7.70 -1.93 2.99
N ALA A 86 -7.30 -1.76 1.74
CA ALA A 86 -6.47 -0.63 1.33
C ALA A 86 -7.17 0.70 1.61
N VAL A 87 -8.42 0.84 1.15
CA VAL A 87 -9.16 2.08 1.32
C VAL A 87 -9.45 2.36 2.78
N GLN A 88 -9.88 1.34 3.53
CA GLN A 88 -10.15 1.50 4.96
C GLN A 88 -8.92 1.94 5.71
N THR A 89 -7.77 1.30 5.45
CA THR A 89 -6.54 1.60 6.16
C THR A 89 -6.04 3.00 5.84
N VAL A 90 -6.07 3.37 4.56
CA VAL A 90 -5.62 4.69 4.14
C VAL A 90 -6.49 5.78 4.75
N LYS A 91 -7.81 5.59 4.74
CA LYS A 91 -8.71 6.60 5.33
C LYS A 91 -8.46 6.73 6.83
N ALA A 92 -8.22 5.62 7.53
CA ALA A 92 -7.92 5.67 8.95
C ALA A 92 -6.61 6.43 9.20
N CYS A 93 -5.59 6.18 8.40
CA CYS A 93 -4.32 6.89 8.52
C CYS A 93 -4.47 8.38 8.25
N GLN A 94 -5.28 8.74 7.25
CA GLN A 94 -5.52 10.15 6.97
C GLN A 94 -6.16 10.85 8.16
N ARG A 95 -7.08 10.18 8.84
CA ARG A 95 -7.72 10.76 10.03
C ARG A 95 -6.76 10.85 11.20
N GLU A 96 -5.85 9.89 11.34
CA GLU A 96 -4.97 9.82 12.51
C GLU A 96 -3.75 10.73 12.41
N PHE A 97 -3.07 10.72 11.26
CA PHE A 97 -1.78 11.40 11.18
C PHE A 97 -1.43 11.96 9.79
N ALA A 98 -2.29 11.81 8.81
CA ALA A 98 -1.97 12.24 7.44
C ALA A 98 -3.14 12.99 6.82
N GLN A 99 -3.68 13.96 7.55
CA GLN A 99 -4.92 14.65 7.18
C GLN A 99 -4.82 15.39 5.84
N ASP A 100 -3.66 15.91 5.52
CA ASP A 100 -3.48 16.68 4.30
C ASP A 100 -2.87 15.89 3.17
N MET A 101 -2.73 14.58 3.32
CA MET A 101 -2.06 13.77 2.32
C MET A 101 -3.02 13.35 1.22
N ASN A 102 -2.63 13.61 -0.03
CA ASN A 102 -3.34 13.12 -1.20
C ASN A 102 -2.90 11.70 -1.49
N VAL A 103 -3.86 10.81 -1.67
CA VAL A 103 -3.56 9.41 -1.96
C VAL A 103 -4.14 9.03 -3.31
N VAL A 104 -3.32 8.45 -4.16
CA VAL A 104 -3.71 7.98 -5.49
C VAL A 104 -3.49 6.48 -5.54
N PHE A 105 -4.49 5.75 -6.05
CA PHE A 105 -4.35 4.32 -6.29
C PHE A 105 -4.18 4.10 -7.78
N ASN A 106 -3.01 3.57 -8.17
CA ASN A 106 -2.74 3.23 -9.55
C ASN A 106 -3.19 1.80 -9.79
N VAL A 107 -4.07 1.61 -10.76
CA VAL A 107 -4.60 0.29 -11.08
C VAL A 107 -4.40 0.03 -12.55
N TYR A 108 -4.14 -1.24 -12.91
CA TYR A 108 -3.89 -1.61 -14.29
C TYR A 108 -5.02 -2.44 -14.88
N LYS A 109 -5.72 -3.21 -14.07
CA LYS A 109 -6.76 -4.11 -14.54
C LYS A 109 -8.12 -3.47 -14.38
N ASP A 110 -9.01 -3.75 -15.32
CA ASP A 110 -10.36 -3.19 -15.25
C ASP A 110 -11.09 -3.60 -13.97
N ILE A 111 -10.88 -4.84 -13.51
CA ILE A 111 -11.53 -5.29 -12.28
C ILE A 111 -11.10 -4.45 -11.09
N ASP A 112 -9.80 -4.11 -11.01
CA ASP A 112 -9.31 -3.29 -9.91
C ASP A 112 -9.87 -1.87 -10.02
N MET A 113 -9.94 -1.33 -11.23
CA MET A 113 -10.49 0.00 -11.42
C MET A 113 -11.94 0.08 -10.96
N ASP A 114 -12.75 -0.92 -11.32
CA ASP A 114 -14.16 -0.95 -10.92
C ASP A 114 -14.29 -1.02 -9.41
N ILE A 115 -13.46 -1.85 -8.76
CA ILE A 115 -13.47 -2.01 -7.31
C ILE A 115 -13.14 -0.68 -6.63
N TYR A 116 -12.06 -0.02 -7.04
CA TYR A 116 -11.62 1.19 -6.38
C TYR A 116 -12.56 2.37 -6.64
N ILE A 117 -13.13 2.45 -7.84
CA ILE A 117 -14.12 3.50 -8.13
C ILE A 117 -15.29 3.37 -7.16
N GLU A 118 -15.79 2.15 -6.97
CA GLU A 118 -16.92 1.93 -6.08
C GLU A 118 -16.56 2.24 -4.63
N LEU A 119 -15.38 1.80 -4.18
CA LEU A 119 -14.96 2.01 -2.79
C LEU A 119 -14.69 3.47 -2.47
N LEU A 120 -14.21 4.24 -3.44
CA LEU A 120 -13.88 5.64 -3.23
C LEU A 120 -15.07 6.56 -3.47
N ARG A 121 -16.15 6.03 -4.00
CA ARG A 121 -17.38 6.81 -4.18
C ARG A 121 -17.99 7.10 -2.82
N GLU A 122 -18.31 8.34 -2.59
CA GLU A 122 -18.89 8.73 -1.32
C GLU A 122 -20.22 9.40 -1.53
#